data_4243491f9525f9023eb63abd1f843770
#
_entry.id   4243491f9525f9023eb63abd1f843770
#
_cell.length_a   1.000
_cell.length_b   1.000
_cell.length_c   1.000
_cell.angle_alpha   90.00
_cell.angle_beta   90.00
_cell.angle_gamma   90.00
#
_symmetry.space_group_name_H-M   'P 1'
#
loop_
_entity.id
_entity.type
_entity.pdbx_description
1 polymer ?
#
loop_
_entity_poly.entity_id
_entity_poly.type
_entity_poly.pdbx_seq_one_letter_code
_entity_poly.pdbx_strand_id
1 'polypeptide(L)'
;MSDLPQVVDADWLRARLGEPDLVIGDVRGPNAHTRGHISGSRPLVLGSPPPMSDPEVIEELAKEIGLRLRRHGVTGEERLVLYDRGDGVGAMPSAQLAELAGHPRVAVLVGGIAAWPDELDVGAVELEPVKVRLEPRLEALPTRAEVERRLGEPGLVLLDVRTEEEFHARGGYPCDPRQGHIPGAQRIDEEALFDGPGLPKAGAEVRAAVGAHEGAEVIAYCHSGSRSARATLALRAAGYQARNYPGSWHEWSRHAELPLER
;
A
#
# COMPACT_ATOMS: atom_id res chain seq x y z
N MET A 1 -17.16 -3.29 -10.26
CA MET A 1 -16.20 -3.85 -9.26
C MET A 1 -15.11 -4.51 -10.06
N SER A 2 -13.84 -4.29 -9.74
CA SER A 2 -12.69 -4.95 -10.40
C SER A 2 -12.78 -6.47 -10.14
N ASP A 3 -12.61 -7.29 -11.15
CA ASP A 3 -12.54 -8.77 -11.02
C ASP A 3 -11.18 -9.25 -10.47
N LEU A 4 -10.25 -8.33 -10.18
CA LEU A 4 -8.96 -8.60 -9.57
C LEU A 4 -9.05 -8.38 -8.05
N PRO A 5 -8.79 -9.43 -7.22
CA PRO A 5 -8.70 -9.27 -5.78
C PRO A 5 -7.49 -8.41 -5.38
N GLN A 6 -7.54 -7.79 -4.20
CA GLN A 6 -6.43 -6.95 -3.69
C GLN A 6 -5.14 -7.74 -3.46
N VAL A 7 -5.30 -9.03 -3.13
CA VAL A 7 -4.19 -9.98 -2.95
C VAL A 7 -4.45 -11.24 -3.75
N VAL A 8 -3.40 -11.83 -4.29
CA VAL A 8 -3.43 -13.10 -5.02
C VAL A 8 -2.35 -14.02 -4.47
N ASP A 9 -2.57 -15.32 -4.52
CA ASP A 9 -1.56 -16.33 -4.19
C ASP A 9 -0.79 -16.80 -5.43
N ALA A 10 0.21 -17.64 -5.19
CA ALA A 10 1.05 -18.18 -6.25
C ALA A 10 0.27 -19.05 -7.24
N ASP A 11 -0.70 -19.81 -6.78
CA ASP A 11 -1.51 -20.67 -7.67
C ASP A 11 -2.40 -19.84 -8.58
N TRP A 12 -3.00 -18.75 -8.07
CA TRP A 12 -3.78 -17.82 -8.89
C TRP A 12 -2.93 -17.20 -10.00
N LEU A 13 -1.72 -16.72 -9.65
CA LEU A 13 -0.81 -16.08 -10.61
C LEU A 13 -0.27 -17.09 -11.62
N ARG A 14 0.13 -18.27 -11.16
CA ARG A 14 0.64 -19.36 -11.99
C ARG A 14 -0.35 -19.79 -13.08
N ALA A 15 -1.63 -19.91 -12.71
CA ALA A 15 -2.69 -20.29 -13.64
C ALA A 15 -2.93 -19.24 -14.75
N ARG A 16 -2.37 -18.03 -14.61
CA ARG A 16 -2.59 -16.88 -15.51
C ARG A 16 -1.33 -16.36 -16.19
N LEU A 17 -0.20 -17.05 -15.99
CA LEU A 17 1.05 -16.67 -16.68
C LEU A 17 0.83 -16.62 -18.19
N GLY A 18 1.30 -15.54 -18.83
CA GLY A 18 1.18 -15.35 -20.28
C GLY A 18 -0.17 -14.82 -20.76
N GLU A 19 -1.14 -14.56 -19.87
CA GLU A 19 -2.36 -13.85 -20.27
C GLU A 19 -2.02 -12.43 -20.76
N PRO A 20 -2.57 -11.97 -21.91
CA PRO A 20 -2.15 -10.72 -22.54
C PRO A 20 -2.54 -9.48 -21.74
N ASP A 21 -3.53 -9.59 -20.86
CA ASP A 21 -4.00 -8.53 -19.98
C ASP A 21 -3.41 -8.63 -18.55
N LEU A 22 -2.33 -9.39 -18.36
CA LEU A 22 -1.62 -9.53 -17.10
C LEU A 22 -0.20 -8.97 -17.20
N VAL A 23 0.14 -8.03 -16.32
CA VAL A 23 1.50 -7.54 -16.10
C VAL A 23 1.94 -7.90 -14.69
N ILE A 24 3.14 -8.47 -14.58
CA ILE A 24 3.76 -8.84 -13.31
C ILE A 24 4.93 -7.88 -13.05
N GLY A 25 4.92 -7.20 -11.91
CA GLY A 25 5.96 -6.24 -11.53
C GLY A 25 6.77 -6.72 -10.32
N ASP A 26 8.09 -6.82 -10.51
CA ASP A 26 9.06 -7.11 -9.46
C ASP A 26 9.54 -5.80 -8.83
N VAL A 27 9.14 -5.53 -7.59
CA VAL A 27 9.53 -4.30 -6.91
C VAL A 27 10.87 -4.41 -6.15
N ARG A 28 11.54 -5.56 -6.17
CA ARG A 28 12.82 -5.78 -5.46
C ARG A 28 14.01 -5.04 -6.07
N GLY A 29 13.84 -4.54 -7.27
CA GLY A 29 14.86 -3.82 -8.01
C GLY A 29 15.56 -4.65 -9.09
N PRO A 30 16.20 -3.97 -10.09
CA PRO A 30 16.71 -4.62 -11.30
C PRO A 30 17.80 -5.66 -11.01
N ASN A 31 18.68 -5.43 -10.03
CA ASN A 31 19.71 -6.40 -9.67
C ASN A 31 19.13 -7.68 -9.04
N ALA A 32 18.06 -7.60 -8.28
CA ALA A 32 17.39 -8.75 -7.71
C ALA A 32 16.62 -9.51 -8.80
N HIS A 33 15.92 -8.79 -9.66
CA HIS A 33 15.22 -9.32 -10.81
C HIS A 33 16.16 -10.12 -11.74
N THR A 34 17.30 -9.55 -12.13
CA THR A 34 18.27 -10.21 -13.02
C THR A 34 18.83 -11.53 -12.46
N ARG A 35 18.91 -11.65 -11.12
CA ARG A 35 19.37 -12.89 -10.45
C ARG A 35 18.32 -13.99 -10.38
N GLY A 36 17.06 -13.64 -10.50
CA GLY A 36 15.96 -14.58 -10.49
C GLY A 36 14.62 -13.86 -10.33
N HIS A 37 13.69 -14.12 -11.25
CA HIS A 37 12.38 -13.49 -11.28
C HIS A 37 11.30 -14.44 -11.79
N ILE A 38 10.05 -14.14 -11.47
CA ILE A 38 8.90 -14.89 -11.98
C ILE A 38 8.79 -14.66 -13.48
N SER A 39 8.61 -15.73 -14.24
CA SER A 39 8.57 -15.69 -15.71
C SER A 39 7.62 -14.59 -16.23
N GLY A 40 8.10 -13.80 -17.20
CA GLY A 40 7.37 -12.69 -17.79
C GLY A 40 7.25 -11.44 -16.89
N SER A 41 7.84 -11.43 -15.69
CA SER A 41 7.81 -10.25 -14.84
C SER A 41 8.79 -9.15 -15.30
N ARG A 42 8.51 -7.93 -14.89
CA ARG A 42 9.29 -6.71 -15.20
C ARG A 42 9.90 -6.13 -13.92
N PRO A 43 11.14 -5.64 -13.93
CA PRO A 43 11.71 -4.92 -12.77
C PRO A 43 11.00 -3.56 -12.62
N LEU A 44 10.04 -3.46 -11.71
CA LEU A 44 9.17 -2.30 -11.55
C LEU A 44 9.27 -1.70 -10.15
N VAL A 45 10.31 -0.93 -9.91
CA VAL A 45 10.52 -0.25 -8.60
C VAL A 45 9.68 1.01 -8.54
N LEU A 46 8.64 1.01 -7.71
CA LEU A 46 7.80 2.19 -7.46
C LEU A 46 8.16 2.90 -6.15
N GLY A 47 8.54 2.14 -5.11
CA GLY A 47 8.90 2.68 -3.81
C GLY A 47 7.73 2.70 -2.82
N SER A 48 7.76 3.68 -1.91
CA SER A 48 6.70 3.90 -0.90
C SER A 48 6.26 5.36 -0.92
N PRO A 49 5.02 5.67 -0.53
CA PRO A 49 4.60 7.05 -0.32
C PRO A 49 5.53 7.77 0.66
N PRO A 50 5.85 9.05 0.44
CA PRO A 50 6.65 9.84 1.38
C PRO A 50 5.87 10.08 2.68
N PRO A 51 6.55 10.35 3.82
CA PRO A 51 5.90 10.62 5.10
C PRO A 51 5.35 12.06 5.16
N MET A 52 4.62 12.47 4.14
CA MET A 52 3.97 13.75 3.98
C MET A 52 2.79 13.62 3.01
N SER A 53 1.86 14.56 3.07
CA SER A 53 0.65 14.52 2.28
C SER A 53 0.26 15.88 1.67
N ASP A 54 1.25 16.76 1.47
CA ASP A 54 1.04 18.02 0.74
C ASP A 54 0.53 17.73 -0.67
N PRO A 55 -0.58 18.35 -1.11
CA PRO A 55 -1.20 18.02 -2.40
C PRO A 55 -0.26 18.14 -3.59
N GLU A 56 0.61 19.14 -3.61
CA GLU A 56 1.59 19.36 -4.69
C GLU A 56 2.63 18.23 -4.76
N VAL A 57 3.09 17.75 -3.58
CA VAL A 57 4.04 16.62 -3.50
C VAL A 57 3.38 15.33 -3.96
N ILE A 58 2.14 15.08 -3.54
CA ILE A 58 1.38 13.89 -3.96
C ILE A 58 1.09 13.90 -5.45
N GLU A 59 0.74 15.07 -6.01
CA GLU A 59 0.49 15.21 -7.47
C GLU A 59 1.77 14.95 -8.27
N GLU A 60 2.91 15.52 -7.87
CA GLU A 60 4.18 15.30 -8.55
C GLU A 60 4.63 13.84 -8.46
N LEU A 61 4.47 13.21 -7.28
CA LEU A 61 4.71 11.79 -7.09
C LEU A 61 3.84 10.95 -8.05
N ALA A 62 2.56 11.25 -8.16
CA ALA A 62 1.65 10.53 -9.06
C ALA A 62 2.14 10.59 -10.52
N LYS A 63 2.59 11.78 -10.98
CA LYS A 63 3.15 11.98 -12.32
C LYS A 63 4.43 11.17 -12.53
N GLU A 64 5.33 11.18 -11.54
CA GLU A 64 6.59 10.43 -11.59
C GLU A 64 6.33 8.91 -11.66
N ILE A 65 5.44 8.40 -10.82
CA ILE A 65 5.07 6.98 -10.84
C ILE A 65 4.40 6.61 -12.17
N GLY A 66 3.49 7.43 -12.67
CA GLY A 66 2.87 7.22 -13.99
C GLY A 66 3.91 7.16 -15.12
N LEU A 67 4.95 7.99 -15.06
CA LEU A 67 6.05 7.93 -16.01
C LEU A 67 6.87 6.64 -15.88
N ARG A 68 7.13 6.16 -14.66
CA ARG A 68 7.81 4.88 -14.41
C ARG A 68 6.98 3.71 -14.96
N LEU A 69 5.69 3.64 -14.67
CA LEU A 69 4.79 2.62 -15.19
C LEU A 69 4.85 2.55 -16.72
N ARG A 70 4.73 3.69 -17.39
CA ARG A 70 4.80 3.79 -18.86
C ARG A 70 6.14 3.34 -19.43
N ARG A 71 7.27 3.70 -18.80
CA ARG A 71 8.61 3.25 -19.22
C ARG A 71 8.78 1.74 -19.13
N HIS A 72 8.02 1.11 -18.24
CA HIS A 72 8.02 -0.34 -18.06
C HIS A 72 6.87 -1.04 -18.82
N GLY A 73 6.24 -0.34 -19.79
CA GLY A 73 5.23 -0.92 -20.65
C GLY A 73 3.87 -1.14 -19.99
N VAL A 74 3.57 -0.42 -18.88
CA VAL A 74 2.28 -0.50 -18.17
C VAL A 74 1.35 0.56 -18.72
N THR A 75 0.16 0.15 -19.20
CA THR A 75 -0.83 1.03 -19.85
C THR A 75 -1.95 1.47 -18.91
N GLY A 76 -2.27 0.66 -17.88
CA GLY A 76 -3.43 0.82 -17.02
C GLY A 76 -4.66 0.03 -17.47
N GLU A 77 -4.61 -0.65 -18.60
CA GLU A 77 -5.70 -1.50 -19.10
C GLU A 77 -5.58 -2.95 -18.62
N GLU A 78 -4.39 -3.37 -18.24
CA GLU A 78 -4.08 -4.70 -17.73
C GLU A 78 -4.37 -4.85 -16.23
N ARG A 79 -4.32 -6.09 -15.75
CA ARG A 79 -4.21 -6.44 -14.33
C ARG A 79 -2.74 -6.35 -13.94
N LEU A 80 -2.39 -5.53 -12.98
CA LEU A 80 -1.03 -5.39 -12.47
C LEU A 80 -0.88 -6.18 -11.17
N VAL A 81 -0.04 -7.20 -11.16
CA VAL A 81 0.32 -7.95 -9.96
C VAL A 81 1.74 -7.60 -9.54
N LEU A 82 1.91 -7.05 -8.35
CA LEU A 82 3.21 -6.67 -7.81
C LEU A 82 3.70 -7.73 -6.82
N TYR A 83 5.00 -8.01 -6.83
CA TYR A 83 5.61 -8.88 -5.83
C TYR A 83 6.95 -8.34 -5.31
N ASP A 84 7.24 -8.70 -4.07
CA ASP A 84 8.51 -8.42 -3.41
C ASP A 84 9.20 -9.71 -2.93
N ARG A 85 9.94 -9.62 -1.82
CA ARG A 85 10.63 -10.79 -1.23
C ARG A 85 9.67 -11.76 -0.53
N GLY A 86 8.50 -11.30 -0.12
CA GLY A 86 7.49 -12.07 0.57
C GLY A 86 6.96 -11.43 1.85
N ASP A 87 7.53 -10.31 2.28
CA ASP A 87 7.13 -9.60 3.50
C ASP A 87 6.09 -8.48 3.30
N GLY A 88 5.77 -8.16 2.05
CA GLY A 88 4.82 -7.11 1.69
C GLY A 88 5.35 -5.68 1.87
N VAL A 89 6.56 -5.52 2.38
CA VAL A 89 7.14 -4.19 2.69
C VAL A 89 7.39 -3.36 1.44
N GLY A 90 7.70 -4.02 0.32
CA GLY A 90 7.89 -3.35 -0.97
C GLY A 90 6.64 -3.33 -1.82
N ALA A 91 5.95 -4.45 -1.95
CA ALA A 91 4.84 -4.62 -2.90
C ALA A 91 3.57 -3.87 -2.47
N MET A 92 3.20 -3.89 -1.18
CA MET A 92 1.98 -3.26 -0.70
C MET A 92 1.99 -1.72 -0.81
N PRO A 93 3.06 -1.01 -0.40
CA PRO A 93 3.17 0.43 -0.68
C PRO A 93 3.26 0.75 -2.18
N SER A 94 3.96 -0.07 -2.96
CA SER A 94 4.05 0.11 -4.41
C SER A 94 2.70 -0.01 -5.11
N ALA A 95 1.80 -0.89 -4.62
CA ALA A 95 0.45 -1.01 -5.15
C ALA A 95 -0.33 0.31 -4.97
N GLN A 96 -0.22 0.95 -3.81
CA GLN A 96 -0.86 2.25 -3.57
C GLN A 96 -0.30 3.36 -4.48
N LEU A 97 1.00 3.33 -4.78
CA LEU A 97 1.59 4.28 -5.71
C LEU A 97 1.12 4.04 -7.16
N ALA A 98 0.96 2.79 -7.56
CA ALA A 98 0.37 2.47 -8.88
C ALA A 98 -1.07 2.97 -8.98
N GLU A 99 -1.88 2.79 -7.93
CA GLU A 99 -3.25 3.33 -7.85
C GLU A 99 -3.27 4.86 -7.87
N LEU A 100 -2.40 5.51 -7.10
CA LEU A 100 -2.23 6.96 -7.10
C LEU A 100 -1.92 7.50 -8.49
N ALA A 101 -1.07 6.80 -9.24
CA ALA A 101 -0.74 7.16 -10.62
C ALA A 101 -1.87 6.90 -11.62
N GLY A 102 -2.98 6.32 -11.17
CA GLY A 102 -4.18 6.09 -11.98
C GLY A 102 -4.38 4.66 -12.47
N HIS A 103 -3.55 3.70 -12.04
CA HIS A 103 -3.76 2.29 -12.43
C HIS A 103 -4.97 1.70 -11.68
N PRO A 104 -6.03 1.24 -12.37
CA PRO A 104 -7.30 0.90 -11.72
C PRO A 104 -7.35 -0.51 -11.14
N ARG A 105 -6.44 -1.41 -11.55
CA ARG A 105 -6.48 -2.85 -11.25
C ARG A 105 -5.10 -3.34 -10.79
N VAL A 106 -4.83 -3.19 -9.47
CA VAL A 106 -3.55 -3.58 -8.86
C VAL A 106 -3.81 -4.62 -7.78
N ALA A 107 -2.97 -5.65 -7.75
CA ALA A 107 -2.94 -6.67 -6.72
C ALA A 107 -1.51 -6.92 -6.23
N VAL A 108 -1.38 -7.57 -5.09
CA VAL A 108 -0.09 -8.01 -4.55
C VAL A 108 -0.06 -9.52 -4.43
N LEU A 109 1.04 -10.13 -4.89
CA LEU A 109 1.32 -11.54 -4.67
C LEU A 109 1.72 -11.76 -3.21
N VAL A 110 0.86 -12.45 -2.46
CA VAL A 110 1.11 -12.82 -1.07
C VAL A 110 2.29 -13.77 -0.98
N GLY A 111 3.18 -13.50 -0.01
CA GLY A 111 4.42 -14.27 0.13
C GLY A 111 5.47 -14.00 -0.96
N GLY A 112 5.16 -13.11 -1.92
CA GLY A 112 6.09 -12.65 -2.94
C GLY A 112 6.83 -13.76 -3.67
N ILE A 113 8.08 -13.51 -4.05
CA ILE A 113 8.90 -14.51 -4.73
C ILE A 113 9.23 -15.72 -3.85
N ALA A 114 9.20 -15.56 -2.52
CA ALA A 114 9.48 -16.67 -1.59
C ALA A 114 8.37 -17.75 -1.63
N ALA A 115 7.15 -17.38 -2.01
CA ALA A 115 6.04 -18.31 -2.17
C ALA A 115 5.94 -18.90 -3.59
N TRP A 116 6.78 -18.46 -4.53
CA TRP A 116 6.72 -18.94 -5.90
C TRP A 116 7.28 -20.38 -6.02
N PRO A 117 6.49 -21.35 -6.54
CA PRO A 117 6.88 -22.76 -6.48
C PRO A 117 7.74 -23.24 -7.66
N ASP A 118 7.72 -22.51 -8.78
CA ASP A 118 8.38 -22.93 -10.01
C ASP A 118 9.78 -22.33 -10.16
N GLU A 119 10.52 -22.75 -11.16
CA GLU A 119 11.83 -22.18 -11.51
C GLU A 119 11.71 -20.70 -11.86
N LEU A 120 12.76 -19.96 -11.55
CA LEU A 120 12.86 -18.53 -11.85
C LEU A 120 13.63 -18.32 -13.14
N ASP A 121 13.14 -17.38 -13.94
CA ASP A 121 13.92 -16.87 -15.07
C ASP A 121 15.09 -16.00 -14.56
N VAL A 122 16.16 -15.93 -15.34
CA VAL A 122 17.35 -15.13 -15.02
C VAL A 122 17.73 -14.24 -16.22
N GLY A 123 18.41 -13.13 -15.92
CA GLY A 123 18.86 -12.19 -16.95
C GLY A 123 18.04 -10.92 -17.00
N ALA A 124 18.42 -10.03 -17.90
CA ALA A 124 17.72 -8.77 -18.13
C ALA A 124 16.55 -8.96 -19.09
N VAL A 125 15.47 -8.25 -18.86
CA VAL A 125 14.30 -8.20 -19.74
C VAL A 125 14.30 -6.88 -20.50
N GLU A 126 14.15 -6.95 -21.81
CA GLU A 126 13.92 -5.77 -22.65
C GLU A 126 12.47 -5.33 -22.51
N LEU A 127 12.26 -4.03 -22.31
CA LEU A 127 10.95 -3.43 -22.08
C LEU A 127 10.64 -2.40 -23.17
N GLU A 128 9.45 -2.47 -23.71
CA GLU A 128 8.94 -1.51 -24.68
C GLU A 128 8.12 -0.42 -23.92
N PRO A 129 8.58 0.85 -23.90
CA PRO A 129 7.80 1.94 -23.34
C PRO A 129 6.50 2.18 -24.09
N VAL A 130 5.44 2.53 -23.35
CA VAL A 130 4.13 2.86 -23.92
C VAL A 130 3.85 4.36 -23.87
N LYS A 131 3.01 4.85 -24.80
CA LYS A 131 2.67 6.28 -24.91
C LYS A 131 1.31 6.65 -24.28
N VAL A 132 0.77 5.77 -23.44
CA VAL A 132 -0.48 6.04 -22.72
C VAL A 132 -0.21 7.02 -21.58
N ARG A 133 -1.18 7.85 -21.25
CA ARG A 133 -1.18 8.71 -20.05
C ARG A 133 -2.17 8.14 -19.04
N LEU A 134 -1.67 7.81 -17.87
CA LEU A 134 -2.51 7.51 -16.72
C LEU A 134 -3.01 8.83 -16.10
N GLU A 135 -4.26 8.86 -15.69
CA GLU A 135 -4.83 10.01 -14.98
C GLU A 135 -4.68 9.77 -13.47
N PRO A 136 -3.96 10.64 -12.75
CA PRO A 136 -3.74 10.49 -11.32
C PRO A 136 -5.04 10.41 -10.51
N ARG A 137 -5.05 9.58 -9.49
CA ARG A 137 -6.13 9.41 -8.52
C ARG A 137 -5.68 9.93 -7.16
N LEU A 138 -5.62 11.25 -7.02
CA LEU A 138 -5.07 11.91 -5.83
C LEU A 138 -5.85 11.55 -4.55
N GLU A 139 -7.14 11.22 -4.69
CA GLU A 139 -7.99 10.75 -3.61
C GLU A 139 -7.58 9.38 -3.02
N ALA A 140 -6.71 8.64 -3.71
CA ALA A 140 -6.21 7.35 -3.23
C ALA A 140 -5.41 7.48 -1.91
N LEU A 141 -4.76 8.63 -1.71
CA LEU A 141 -4.01 8.95 -0.49
C LEU A 141 -4.62 10.17 0.21
N PRO A 142 -5.23 10.01 1.40
CA PRO A 142 -5.75 11.13 2.19
C PRO A 142 -4.66 12.13 2.55
N THR A 143 -4.98 13.41 2.44
CA THR A 143 -4.11 14.49 2.91
C THR A 143 -4.32 14.75 4.41
N ARG A 144 -3.33 15.39 5.04
CA ARG A 144 -3.46 15.90 6.43
C ARG A 144 -4.72 16.76 6.62
N ALA A 145 -4.96 17.67 5.69
CA ALA A 145 -6.14 18.54 5.75
C ALA A 145 -7.46 17.77 5.61
N GLU A 146 -7.48 16.68 4.85
CA GLU A 146 -8.66 15.79 4.78
C GLU A 146 -8.88 15.10 6.13
N VAL A 147 -7.82 14.51 6.73
CA VAL A 147 -7.91 13.84 8.02
C VAL A 147 -8.39 14.81 9.10
N GLU A 148 -7.79 16.02 9.18
CA GLU A 148 -8.16 17.08 10.14
C GLU A 148 -9.65 17.44 10.02
N ARG A 149 -10.11 17.72 8.81
CA ARG A 149 -11.51 18.11 8.57
C ARG A 149 -12.51 17.03 8.97
N ARG A 150 -12.09 15.77 8.87
CA ARG A 150 -12.97 14.59 9.07
C ARG A 150 -12.87 13.98 10.48
N LEU A 151 -12.15 14.63 11.41
CA LEU A 151 -12.08 14.19 12.80
C LEU A 151 -13.50 14.09 13.41
N GLY A 152 -13.83 12.93 13.99
CA GLY A 152 -15.13 12.68 14.59
C GLY A 152 -16.28 12.50 13.61
N GLU A 153 -16.02 12.38 12.31
CA GLU A 153 -17.06 12.13 11.30
C GLU A 153 -17.72 10.76 11.52
N PRO A 154 -19.06 10.69 11.66
CA PRO A 154 -19.75 9.42 11.81
C PRO A 154 -19.55 8.50 10.62
N GLY A 155 -19.16 7.25 10.87
CA GLY A 155 -18.93 6.23 9.84
C GLY A 155 -17.50 6.18 9.30
N LEU A 156 -16.63 7.14 9.66
CA LEU A 156 -15.21 7.07 9.41
C LEU A 156 -14.50 6.41 10.60
N VAL A 157 -13.71 5.39 10.32
CA VAL A 157 -12.77 4.79 11.28
C VAL A 157 -11.37 5.36 11.01
N LEU A 158 -10.82 6.11 11.94
CA LEU A 158 -9.42 6.48 11.94
C LEU A 158 -8.65 5.41 12.71
N LEU A 159 -7.73 4.71 12.03
CA LEU A 159 -7.05 3.53 12.57
C LEU A 159 -5.55 3.78 12.73
N ASP A 160 -5.09 3.80 13.98
CA ASP A 160 -3.66 3.84 14.31
C ASP A 160 -3.10 2.42 14.39
N VAL A 161 -2.15 2.09 13.49
CA VAL A 161 -1.54 0.75 13.44
C VAL A 161 -0.14 0.74 14.07
N ARG A 162 0.13 1.66 14.98
CA ARG A 162 1.37 1.72 15.76
C ARG A 162 1.27 0.85 17.01
N THR A 163 2.39 0.73 17.70
CA THR A 163 2.45 0.02 18.99
C THR A 163 1.66 0.77 20.07
N GLU A 164 1.34 0.07 21.14
CA GLU A 164 0.65 0.66 22.30
C GLU A 164 1.45 1.78 22.95
N GLU A 165 2.77 1.61 23.01
CA GLU A 165 3.69 2.63 23.56
C GLU A 165 3.70 3.91 22.73
N GLU A 166 3.70 3.79 21.38
CA GLU A 166 3.62 4.94 20.47
C GLU A 166 2.28 5.67 20.64
N PHE A 167 1.17 4.92 20.69
CA PHE A 167 -0.18 5.46 20.80
C PHE A 167 -0.37 6.26 22.11
N HIS A 168 0.04 5.70 23.25
CA HIS A 168 -0.11 6.30 24.56
C HIS A 168 1.05 7.22 24.98
N ALA A 169 1.86 7.69 24.05
CA ALA A 169 3.00 8.57 24.33
C ALA A 169 4.02 8.01 25.34
N ARG A 170 4.07 6.69 25.52
CA ARG A 170 5.07 6.03 26.40
C ARG A 170 6.35 5.65 25.63
N GLY A 171 6.32 5.77 24.30
CA GLY A 171 7.41 5.53 23.38
C GLY A 171 7.18 6.32 22.11
N GLY A 172 8.03 6.12 21.12
CA GLY A 172 7.90 6.76 19.82
C GLY A 172 9.25 7.18 19.24
N TYR A 173 9.21 7.84 18.11
CA TYR A 173 10.42 8.25 17.41
C TYR A 173 10.93 9.59 17.94
N PRO A 174 12.23 9.72 18.28
CA PRO A 174 12.80 10.98 18.78
C PRO A 174 12.72 12.14 17.78
N CYS A 175 12.53 11.86 16.50
CA CYS A 175 12.37 12.87 15.47
C CYS A 175 10.98 13.55 15.49
N ASP A 176 10.01 12.99 16.22
CA ASP A 176 8.67 13.56 16.31
C ASP A 176 8.60 14.55 17.48
N PRO A 177 8.23 15.82 17.23
CA PRO A 177 8.25 16.86 18.27
C PRO A 177 7.16 16.69 19.33
N ARG A 178 6.10 15.91 19.02
CA ARG A 178 5.00 15.61 19.95
C ARG A 178 4.73 14.11 19.95
N GLN A 179 4.31 13.58 21.11
CA GLN A 179 3.96 12.17 21.27
C GLN A 179 2.48 12.04 21.68
N GLY A 180 1.83 10.98 21.21
CA GLY A 180 0.41 10.70 21.38
C GLY A 180 -0.20 10.12 20.11
N HIS A 181 -1.49 10.38 19.89
CA HIS A 181 -2.23 9.91 18.72
C HIS A 181 -3.23 10.96 18.20
N ILE A 182 -3.73 10.75 17.00
CA ILE A 182 -4.75 11.62 16.38
C ILE A 182 -6.08 11.39 17.14
N PRO A 183 -6.81 12.45 17.55
CA PRO A 183 -8.02 12.32 18.34
C PRO A 183 -9.07 11.40 17.71
N GLY A 184 -9.66 10.57 18.56
CA GLY A 184 -10.69 9.61 18.14
C GLY A 184 -10.18 8.39 17.37
N ALA A 185 -8.87 8.26 17.19
CA ALA A 185 -8.31 7.07 16.53
C ALA A 185 -8.50 5.81 17.38
N GLN A 186 -8.89 4.73 16.72
CA GLN A 186 -8.84 3.38 17.26
C GLN A 186 -7.43 2.82 17.03
N ARG A 187 -6.91 2.05 18.00
CA ARG A 187 -5.61 1.41 17.85
C ARG A 187 -5.74 -0.10 17.60
N ILE A 188 -4.92 -0.58 16.69
CA ILE A 188 -4.66 -2.00 16.50
C ILE A 188 -3.19 -2.18 16.14
N ASP A 189 -2.53 -3.19 16.68
CA ASP A 189 -1.19 -3.53 16.21
C ASP A 189 -1.25 -4.01 14.76
N GLU A 190 -0.36 -3.51 13.90
CA GLU A 190 -0.32 -3.91 12.49
C GLU A 190 -0.28 -5.44 12.34
N GLU A 191 0.53 -6.10 13.17
CA GLU A 191 0.71 -7.56 13.16
C GLU A 191 -0.58 -8.33 13.42
N ALA A 192 -1.57 -7.74 14.09
CA ALA A 192 -2.87 -8.36 14.31
C ALA A 192 -3.67 -8.56 13.02
N LEU A 193 -3.29 -7.89 11.93
CA LEU A 193 -3.90 -8.01 10.61
C LEU A 193 -3.27 -9.09 9.73
N PHE A 194 -2.19 -9.75 10.19
CA PHE A 194 -1.40 -10.68 9.39
C PHE A 194 -1.16 -12.00 10.13
N ASP A 195 -1.13 -13.11 9.39
CA ASP A 195 -0.74 -14.44 9.87
C ASP A 195 0.77 -14.68 9.77
N GLY A 196 1.48 -13.74 9.15
CA GLY A 196 2.92 -13.78 8.96
C GLY A 196 3.36 -12.64 8.02
N PRO A 197 4.64 -12.57 7.70
CA PRO A 197 5.16 -11.52 6.84
C PRO A 197 4.41 -11.46 5.50
N GLY A 198 3.74 -10.34 5.22
CA GLY A 198 3.04 -10.11 3.96
C GLY A 198 1.80 -10.98 3.70
N LEU A 199 1.34 -11.78 4.68
CA LEU A 199 0.16 -12.65 4.56
C LEU A 199 -1.01 -12.07 5.37
N PRO A 200 -1.97 -11.37 4.76
CA PRO A 200 -3.15 -10.89 5.46
C PRO A 200 -3.98 -12.06 6.04
N LYS A 201 -4.51 -11.86 7.24
CA LYS A 201 -5.47 -12.78 7.83
C LYS A 201 -6.76 -12.88 7.02
N ALA A 202 -7.52 -13.93 7.27
CA ALA A 202 -8.86 -14.08 6.71
C ALA A 202 -9.72 -12.85 7.03
N GLY A 203 -10.52 -12.40 6.06
CA GLY A 203 -11.27 -11.16 6.18
C GLY A 203 -12.18 -11.09 7.42
N ALA A 204 -12.74 -12.24 7.86
CA ALA A 204 -13.54 -12.30 9.09
C ALA A 204 -12.71 -11.99 10.35
N GLU A 205 -11.46 -12.43 10.41
CA GLU A 205 -10.55 -12.17 11.55
C GLU A 205 -10.11 -10.70 11.57
N VAL A 206 -9.78 -10.14 10.39
CA VAL A 206 -9.49 -8.71 10.26
C VAL A 206 -10.69 -7.87 10.71
N ARG A 207 -11.91 -8.22 10.28
CA ARG A 207 -13.12 -7.51 10.71
C ARG A 207 -13.38 -7.61 12.21
N ALA A 208 -13.13 -8.78 12.80
CA ALA A 208 -13.25 -8.97 14.25
C ALA A 208 -12.24 -8.11 15.03
N ALA A 209 -11.02 -7.98 14.51
CA ALA A 209 -9.97 -7.16 15.11
C ALA A 209 -10.26 -5.65 15.03
N VAL A 210 -10.78 -5.18 13.89
CA VAL A 210 -11.10 -3.76 13.66
C VAL A 210 -12.43 -3.36 14.35
N GLY A 211 -13.40 -4.27 14.43
CA GLY A 211 -14.68 -4.03 15.11
C GLY A 211 -15.67 -3.14 14.33
N ALA A 212 -15.33 -2.70 13.11
CA ALA A 212 -16.23 -1.93 12.27
C ALA A 212 -17.02 -2.86 11.31
N HIS A 213 -18.18 -2.37 10.81
CA HIS A 213 -18.96 -3.13 9.84
C HIS A 213 -18.25 -3.24 8.49
N GLU A 214 -18.52 -4.31 7.74
CA GLU A 214 -18.02 -4.49 6.38
C GLU A 214 -18.46 -3.32 5.48
N GLY A 215 -17.54 -2.82 4.64
CA GLY A 215 -17.79 -1.65 3.81
C GLY A 215 -17.57 -0.30 4.50
N ALA A 216 -17.25 -0.29 5.81
CA ALA A 216 -16.90 0.95 6.50
C ALA A 216 -15.69 1.63 5.85
N GLU A 217 -15.68 2.96 5.86
CA GLU A 217 -14.52 3.73 5.45
C GLU A 217 -13.47 3.77 6.57
N VAL A 218 -12.24 3.44 6.22
CA VAL A 218 -11.11 3.42 7.15
C VAL A 218 -9.98 4.28 6.61
N ILE A 219 -9.49 5.22 7.40
CA ILE A 219 -8.20 5.88 7.13
C ILE A 219 -7.19 5.33 8.14
N ALA A 220 -6.22 4.56 7.62
CA ALA A 220 -5.16 4.01 8.45
C ALA A 220 -3.94 4.92 8.44
N TYR A 221 -3.29 5.05 9.60
CA TYR A 221 -2.01 5.74 9.72
C TYR A 221 -1.05 5.00 10.66
N CYS A 222 0.24 5.32 10.56
CA CYS A 222 1.25 4.78 11.46
C CYS A 222 2.24 5.88 11.88
N HIS A 223 3.55 5.58 11.89
CA HIS A 223 4.56 6.63 12.07
C HIS A 223 4.80 7.43 10.77
N SER A 224 5.10 6.74 9.65
CA SER A 224 5.54 7.35 8.38
C SER A 224 4.92 6.70 7.13
N GLY A 225 3.75 6.10 7.24
CA GLY A 225 2.97 5.59 6.12
C GLY A 225 3.26 4.14 5.70
N SER A 226 4.37 3.51 6.10
CA SER A 226 4.75 2.18 5.60
C SER A 226 3.92 1.04 6.21
N ARG A 227 3.79 1.00 7.55
CA ARG A 227 2.95 0.01 8.26
C ARG A 227 1.49 0.16 7.85
N SER A 228 0.99 1.39 7.80
CA SER A 228 -0.39 1.67 7.40
C SER A 228 -0.67 1.38 5.93
N ALA A 229 0.33 1.44 5.06
CA ALA A 229 0.20 0.98 3.67
C ALA A 229 -0.09 -0.52 3.61
N ARG A 230 0.63 -1.33 4.38
CA ARG A 230 0.40 -2.78 4.49
C ARG A 230 -0.97 -3.06 5.12
N ALA A 231 -1.27 -2.40 6.24
CA ALA A 231 -2.57 -2.52 6.90
C ALA A 231 -3.74 -2.19 5.96
N THR A 232 -3.62 -1.13 5.15
CA THR A 232 -4.64 -0.74 4.18
C THR A 232 -4.97 -1.87 3.20
N LEU A 233 -3.96 -2.60 2.72
CA LEU A 233 -4.20 -3.72 1.80
C LEU A 233 -4.94 -4.87 2.49
N ALA A 234 -4.56 -5.22 3.73
CA ALA A 234 -5.26 -6.23 4.52
C ALA A 234 -6.72 -5.84 4.82
N LEU A 235 -6.94 -4.55 5.15
CA LEU A 235 -8.27 -4.00 5.37
C LEU A 235 -9.14 -4.07 4.10
N ARG A 236 -8.59 -3.71 2.94
CA ARG A 236 -9.30 -3.82 1.65
C ARG A 236 -9.62 -5.27 1.30
N ALA A 237 -8.69 -6.19 1.53
CA ALA A 237 -8.94 -7.62 1.34
C ALA A 237 -10.05 -8.15 2.27
N ALA A 238 -10.26 -7.51 3.42
CA ALA A 238 -11.36 -7.81 4.35
C ALA A 238 -12.69 -7.09 4.02
N GLY A 239 -12.75 -6.31 2.93
CA GLY A 239 -13.95 -5.64 2.45
C GLY A 239 -14.16 -4.20 2.94
N TYR A 240 -13.17 -3.59 3.61
CA TYR A 240 -13.23 -2.18 4.00
C TYR A 240 -12.88 -1.23 2.83
N GLN A 241 -13.45 -0.02 2.85
CA GLN A 241 -13.01 1.07 1.99
C GLN A 241 -11.82 1.78 2.65
N ALA A 242 -10.65 1.14 2.60
CA ALA A 242 -9.48 1.61 3.33
C ALA A 242 -8.54 2.45 2.49
N ARG A 243 -8.02 3.53 3.09
CA ARG A 243 -6.99 4.41 2.51
C ARG A 243 -5.86 4.64 3.52
N ASN A 244 -4.65 4.81 3.01
CA ASN A 244 -3.46 5.09 3.81
C ASN A 244 -3.21 6.59 3.88
N TYR A 245 -3.19 7.16 5.08
CA TYR A 245 -2.68 8.51 5.30
C TYR A 245 -1.14 8.47 5.36
N PRO A 246 -0.42 8.85 4.29
CA PRO A 246 1.02 8.63 4.20
C PRO A 246 1.82 9.51 5.16
N GLY A 247 1.39 10.74 5.42
CA GLY A 247 2.02 11.67 6.36
C GLY A 247 2.04 11.13 7.78
N SER A 248 0.98 10.41 8.16
CA SER A 248 0.91 9.69 9.42
C SER A 248 1.22 10.56 10.65
N TRP A 249 1.65 9.94 11.75
CA TRP A 249 2.04 10.67 12.95
C TRP A 249 3.24 11.59 12.72
N HIS A 250 4.16 11.20 11.84
CA HIS A 250 5.34 12.00 11.51
C HIS A 250 4.97 13.40 11.00
N GLU A 251 4.02 13.48 10.09
CA GLU A 251 3.50 14.77 9.61
C GLU A 251 2.62 15.44 10.67
N TRP A 252 1.66 14.71 11.24
CA TRP A 252 0.71 15.25 12.23
C TRP A 252 1.39 15.89 13.43
N SER A 253 2.41 15.24 13.97
CA SER A 253 3.14 15.72 15.15
C SER A 253 3.87 17.05 14.95
N ARG A 254 4.20 17.39 13.70
CA ARG A 254 4.93 18.62 13.33
C ARG A 254 4.05 19.86 13.24
N HIS A 255 2.76 19.66 13.15
CA HIS A 255 1.77 20.74 13.10
C HIS A 255 1.26 21.02 14.51
N ALA A 256 1.86 22.04 15.16
CA ALA A 256 1.58 22.37 16.57
C ALA A 256 0.13 22.77 16.84
N GLU A 257 -0.54 23.29 15.81
CA GLU A 257 -1.96 23.69 15.83
C GLU A 257 -2.93 22.50 15.84
N LEU A 258 -2.49 21.31 15.39
CA LEU A 258 -3.35 20.15 15.33
C LEU A 258 -3.56 19.51 16.72
N PRO A 259 -4.78 19.01 17.00
CA PRO A 259 -5.07 18.34 18.26
C PRO A 259 -4.38 16.99 18.37
N LEU A 260 -4.17 16.52 19.59
CA LEU A 260 -3.71 15.18 19.90
C LEU A 260 -4.32 14.65 21.19
N GLU A 261 -4.34 13.34 21.36
CA GLU A 261 -4.66 12.61 22.59
C GLU A 261 -3.46 11.76 23.04
N ARG A 262 -3.48 11.31 24.34
CA ARG A 262 -2.42 10.50 24.94
C ARG A 262 -2.98 9.33 25.72
#